data_b1ea813ba8c918e0ae7d6dc6f3211adf
#
_entry.id   b1ea813ba8c918e0ae7d6dc6f3211adf
#
_cell.length_a   1.000
_cell.length_b   1.000
_cell.length_c   1.000
_cell.angle_alpha   90.00
_cell.angle_beta   90.00
_cell.angle_gamma   90.00
#
_symmetry.space_group_name_H-M   'P 1'
#
loop_
_entity.id
_entity.type
_entity.pdbx_description
1 polymer ?
#
loop_
_entity_poly.entity_id
_entity_poly.type
_entity_poly.pdbx_seq_one_letter_code
_entity_poly.pdbx_strand_id
1 'polypeptide(L)'
;MGQVSHIITALKTGYVILDCCIFGLLYLLYKNTSPRDLKRRFYTLLSKKNNKQTVVLISYEEKRSVKFRAIMHYLALQNKTIYKIREVTDIAWDSDSESKVEKNSEYLVDQSKEFMLTPDIFGLITTNSKEKMRGLGATEYIDYNILKIYSYTLSLVDIQEWLNTIIKSYKQYLKTASNETQLYITASVAVGKKKSSENGGGGGNSSLHIEAVPWESTITFANSYFHNMDHVLKKIDFFLKNKAWYQAKGIPYNLGILLHGEPGCGKTRFIKQLMNYTGRHGIDIKLNDQMNFQELYSIIFKEEINDDYIIPQNQRILIFEDIDAMGEAVKCRDTKTKELKKKKDEELVNLNVLQELLKDGCASGSSDTESLSSKMAPALSPVTNNNLSYLLNMFDGINECSGRIIIMTSNKPEVLDKALIRPGRIDVKINFNNCTRYDVMRLVNLFWDLELTEEMLLPELELKYTSAEIYNIFRTTNDFTEIERLFLAK
;
A
#
# COMPACT_ATOMS: atom_id res chain seq x y z
N MET A 1 -19.46 -57.40 -19.94
CA MET A 1 -20.18 -58.24 -18.95
C MET A 1 -19.30 -58.70 -17.79
N GLY A 2 -18.03 -59.09 -17.99
CA GLY A 2 -17.15 -59.60 -16.90
C GLY A 2 -16.90 -58.69 -15.71
N GLN A 3 -16.86 -57.40 -15.89
CA GLN A 3 -16.60 -56.44 -14.77
C GLN A 3 -17.81 -56.22 -13.85
N VAL A 4 -19.03 -56.39 -14.33
CA VAL A 4 -20.27 -56.28 -13.55
C VAL A 4 -20.44 -57.48 -12.63
N SER A 5 -20.04 -58.68 -13.08
CA SER A 5 -20.10 -59.88 -12.25
C SER A 5 -19.18 -59.82 -11.03
N HIS A 6 -17.97 -59.25 -11.16
CA HIS A 6 -17.06 -59.06 -10.03
C HIS A 6 -17.58 -58.07 -8.99
N ILE A 7 -18.27 -57.03 -9.42
CA ILE A 7 -18.88 -56.03 -8.53
C ILE A 7 -20.07 -56.66 -7.77
N ILE A 8 -20.88 -57.43 -8.44
CA ILE A 8 -22.01 -58.16 -7.83
C ILE A 8 -21.52 -59.16 -6.78
N THR A 9 -20.43 -59.89 -7.07
CA THR A 9 -19.84 -60.80 -6.12
C THR A 9 -19.22 -60.16 -4.90
N ALA A 10 -18.61 -58.97 -5.06
CA ALA A 10 -18.00 -58.21 -3.99
C ALA A 10 -19.00 -57.53 -3.03
N LEU A 11 -20.25 -57.35 -3.46
CA LEU A 11 -21.32 -56.72 -2.68
C LEU A 11 -22.27 -57.71 -2.00
N LYS A 12 -22.09 -59.00 -2.23
CA LYS A 12 -22.89 -60.06 -1.55
C LYS A 12 -22.50 -60.09 -0.06
N THR A 13 -23.45 -59.74 0.81
CA THR A 13 -23.27 -59.77 2.27
C THR A 13 -23.54 -61.16 2.86
N GLY A 14 -24.09 -62.07 2.06
CA GLY A 14 -24.55 -63.42 2.49
C GLY A 14 -25.94 -63.40 3.11
N TYR A 15 -26.57 -62.27 3.28
CA TYR A 15 -27.96 -62.16 3.74
C TYR A 15 -28.86 -61.75 2.59
N VAL A 16 -29.76 -62.67 2.19
CA VAL A 16 -30.60 -62.50 0.98
C VAL A 16 -31.43 -61.24 0.97
N ILE A 17 -31.98 -60.85 2.11
CA ILE A 17 -32.77 -59.57 2.24
C ILE A 17 -31.93 -58.37 2.04
N LEU A 18 -30.72 -58.32 2.63
CA LEU A 18 -29.79 -57.19 2.53
C LEU A 18 -29.24 -57.06 1.12
N ASP A 19 -28.95 -58.21 0.46
CA ASP A 19 -28.50 -58.28 -0.93
C ASP A 19 -29.59 -57.76 -1.88
N CYS A 20 -30.85 -58.15 -1.67
CA CYS A 20 -31.99 -57.65 -2.44
C CYS A 20 -32.19 -56.13 -2.26
N CYS A 21 -32.04 -55.61 -1.04
CA CYS A 21 -32.10 -54.14 -0.78
C CYS A 21 -30.96 -53.40 -1.47
N ILE A 22 -29.74 -53.91 -1.40
CA ILE A 22 -28.56 -53.29 -2.06
C ILE A 22 -28.76 -53.31 -3.60
N PHE A 23 -29.21 -54.42 -4.18
CA PHE A 23 -29.47 -54.52 -5.63
C PHE A 23 -30.66 -53.64 -6.06
N GLY A 24 -31.72 -53.56 -5.26
CA GLY A 24 -32.85 -52.68 -5.50
C GLY A 24 -32.44 -51.20 -5.49
N LEU A 25 -31.59 -50.82 -4.54
CA LEU A 25 -31.07 -49.44 -4.42
C LEU A 25 -30.12 -49.08 -5.58
N LEU A 26 -29.27 -50.03 -5.98
CA LEU A 26 -28.41 -49.91 -7.16
C LEU A 26 -29.22 -49.80 -8.47
N TYR A 27 -30.33 -50.54 -8.60
CA TYR A 27 -31.22 -50.46 -9.74
C TYR A 27 -31.94 -49.09 -9.81
N LEU A 28 -32.42 -48.57 -8.69
CA LEU A 28 -33.04 -47.24 -8.60
C LEU A 28 -32.05 -46.13 -8.94
N LEU A 29 -30.81 -46.24 -8.47
CA LEU A 29 -29.73 -45.30 -8.80
C LEU A 29 -29.37 -45.38 -10.29
N TYR A 30 -29.34 -46.59 -10.86
CA TYR A 30 -29.08 -46.79 -12.29
C TYR A 30 -30.17 -46.18 -13.18
N LYS A 31 -31.44 -46.26 -12.76
CA LYS A 31 -32.59 -45.72 -13.51
C LYS A 31 -32.62 -44.21 -13.55
N ASN A 32 -32.09 -43.57 -12.52
CA ASN A 32 -32.16 -42.07 -12.35
C ASN A 32 -30.87 -41.34 -12.66
N THR A 33 -29.75 -42.04 -12.98
CA THR A 33 -28.45 -41.39 -13.25
C THR A 33 -27.81 -41.98 -14.51
N SER A 34 -27.01 -41.16 -15.20
CA SER A 34 -26.26 -41.64 -16.36
C SER A 34 -25.28 -42.78 -15.96
N PRO A 35 -25.06 -43.78 -16.79
CA PRO A 35 -24.11 -44.85 -16.48
C PRO A 35 -22.67 -44.35 -16.19
N ARG A 36 -22.29 -43.20 -16.75
CA ARG A 36 -20.99 -42.58 -16.50
C ARG A 36 -20.89 -41.98 -15.09
N ASP A 37 -21.95 -41.33 -14.63
CA ASP A 37 -21.98 -40.70 -13.30
C ASP A 37 -22.09 -41.76 -12.19
N LEU A 38 -22.80 -42.86 -12.45
CA LEU A 38 -22.89 -43.99 -11.53
C LEU A 38 -21.51 -44.66 -11.37
N LYS A 39 -20.82 -44.89 -12.49
CA LYS A 39 -19.48 -45.47 -12.50
C LYS A 39 -18.50 -44.56 -11.75
N ARG A 40 -18.59 -43.26 -11.96
CA ARG A 40 -17.76 -42.27 -11.29
C ARG A 40 -18.00 -42.23 -9.78
N ARG A 41 -19.27 -42.22 -9.33
CA ARG A 41 -19.64 -42.25 -7.89
C ARG A 41 -19.24 -43.59 -7.24
N PHE A 42 -19.32 -44.70 -7.95
CA PHE A 42 -18.93 -46.00 -7.43
C PHE A 42 -17.41 -46.14 -7.30
N TYR A 43 -16.64 -45.63 -8.27
CA TYR A 43 -15.18 -45.57 -8.16
C TYR A 43 -14.76 -44.62 -7.03
N THR A 44 -15.45 -43.52 -6.83
CA THR A 44 -15.20 -42.59 -5.72
C THR A 44 -15.45 -43.26 -4.36
N LEU A 45 -16.47 -44.09 -4.24
CA LEU A 45 -16.77 -44.84 -3.01
C LEU A 45 -15.72 -45.94 -2.71
N LEU A 46 -15.30 -46.70 -3.73
CA LEU A 46 -14.30 -47.75 -3.59
C LEU A 46 -12.87 -47.23 -3.42
N SER A 47 -12.54 -46.14 -4.07
CA SER A 47 -11.20 -45.50 -3.95
C SER A 47 -11.04 -44.67 -2.67
N LYS A 48 -12.14 -44.42 -1.96
CA LYS A 48 -12.15 -43.58 -0.72
C LYS A 48 -11.17 -44.04 0.35
N LYS A 49 -10.72 -45.28 0.34
CA LYS A 49 -9.87 -45.85 1.39
C LYS A 49 -8.37 -45.69 1.14
N ASN A 50 -7.87 -45.56 -0.11
CA ASN A 50 -6.44 -45.72 -0.39
C ASN A 50 -5.75 -44.54 -1.11
N ASN A 51 -6.46 -43.56 -1.73
CA ASN A 51 -5.83 -42.53 -2.57
C ASN A 51 -6.34 -41.12 -2.30
N LYS A 52 -6.55 -40.75 -1.02
CA LYS A 52 -6.96 -39.39 -0.66
C LYS A 52 -5.77 -38.43 -0.80
N GLN A 53 -5.74 -37.63 -1.84
CA GLN A 53 -4.78 -36.55 -2.02
C GLN A 53 -5.32 -35.28 -1.31
N THR A 54 -4.53 -34.68 -0.43
CA THR A 54 -5.00 -33.59 0.41
C THR A 54 -4.02 -32.41 0.40
N VAL A 55 -4.53 -31.22 0.18
CA VAL A 55 -3.83 -29.94 0.40
C VAL A 55 -4.44 -29.28 1.64
N VAL A 56 -3.61 -28.85 2.57
CA VAL A 56 -4.04 -28.16 3.80
C VAL A 56 -3.63 -26.71 3.74
N LEU A 57 -4.58 -25.81 3.86
CA LEU A 57 -4.36 -24.38 3.99
C LEU A 57 -4.69 -23.95 5.42
N ILE A 58 -3.73 -23.32 6.10
CA ILE A 58 -3.90 -22.77 7.44
C ILE A 58 -3.96 -21.25 7.31
N SER A 59 -4.98 -20.63 7.88
CA SER A 59 -5.17 -19.19 7.87
C SER A 59 -5.52 -18.70 9.28
N TYR A 60 -4.75 -17.78 9.80
CA TYR A 60 -5.02 -17.12 11.06
C TYR A 60 -6.08 -16.04 10.87
N GLU A 61 -6.91 -15.78 11.86
CA GLU A 61 -7.96 -14.76 11.77
C GLU A 61 -7.39 -13.35 11.62
N GLU A 62 -6.25 -13.06 12.28
CA GLU A 62 -5.57 -11.77 12.20
C GLU A 62 -5.00 -11.47 10.78
N LYS A 63 -4.62 -12.51 10.04
CA LYS A 63 -4.04 -12.34 8.69
C LYS A 63 -4.39 -13.53 7.80
N ARG A 64 -5.42 -13.38 6.99
CA ARG A 64 -5.85 -14.42 6.05
C ARG A 64 -5.00 -14.41 4.78
N SER A 65 -4.54 -15.57 4.37
CA SER A 65 -3.77 -15.69 3.14
C SER A 65 -4.64 -15.44 1.90
N VAL A 66 -4.06 -14.84 0.87
CA VAL A 66 -4.74 -14.61 -0.43
C VAL A 66 -5.33 -15.90 -1.00
N LYS A 67 -4.67 -17.06 -0.78
CA LYS A 67 -5.17 -18.38 -1.20
C LYS A 67 -6.47 -18.74 -0.50
N PHE A 68 -6.54 -18.50 0.80
CA PHE A 68 -7.72 -18.78 1.59
C PHE A 68 -8.89 -17.88 1.17
N ARG A 69 -8.63 -16.58 1.04
CA ARG A 69 -9.63 -15.58 0.60
C ARG A 69 -10.15 -15.89 -0.81
N ALA A 70 -9.28 -16.30 -1.74
CA ALA A 70 -9.65 -16.67 -3.09
C ALA A 70 -10.65 -17.85 -3.10
N ILE A 71 -10.44 -18.84 -2.23
CA ILE A 71 -11.33 -19.99 -2.13
C ILE A 71 -12.66 -19.59 -1.48
N MET A 72 -12.63 -18.74 -0.44
CA MET A 72 -13.86 -18.24 0.19
C MET A 72 -14.70 -17.44 -0.81
N HIS A 73 -14.08 -16.58 -1.59
CA HIS A 73 -14.73 -15.84 -2.67
C HIS A 73 -15.32 -16.77 -3.74
N TYR A 74 -14.56 -17.76 -4.17
CA TYR A 74 -15.06 -18.78 -5.11
C TYR A 74 -16.29 -19.52 -4.57
N LEU A 75 -16.25 -19.88 -3.29
CA LEU A 75 -17.35 -20.53 -2.60
C LEU A 75 -18.58 -19.64 -2.49
N ALA A 76 -18.41 -18.36 -2.21
CA ALA A 76 -19.52 -17.40 -2.14
C ALA A 76 -20.24 -17.22 -3.48
N LEU A 77 -19.51 -17.27 -4.59
CA LEU A 77 -20.08 -17.05 -5.93
C LEU A 77 -20.75 -18.31 -6.54
N GLN A 78 -20.25 -19.51 -6.28
CA GLN A 78 -20.65 -20.71 -7.04
C GLN A 78 -21.46 -21.74 -6.24
N ASN A 79 -21.91 -21.44 -5.02
CA ASN A 79 -22.20 -22.55 -4.11
C ASN A 79 -23.66 -22.95 -3.92
N LYS A 80 -23.94 -24.20 -4.34
CA LYS A 80 -25.18 -24.93 -4.03
C LYS A 80 -25.07 -25.86 -2.80
N THR A 81 -23.87 -26.05 -2.24
CA THR A 81 -23.60 -27.04 -1.19
C THR A 81 -23.27 -26.45 0.17
N ILE A 82 -23.08 -25.12 0.25
CA ILE A 82 -22.88 -24.39 1.49
C ILE A 82 -24.23 -24.01 2.07
N TYR A 83 -24.44 -24.32 3.34
CA TYR A 83 -25.65 -24.01 4.09
C TYR A 83 -25.41 -23.10 5.29
N LYS A 84 -24.16 -22.82 5.65
CA LYS A 84 -23.81 -21.93 6.76
C LYS A 84 -22.60 -21.08 6.42
N ILE A 85 -22.78 -19.77 6.45
CA ILE A 85 -21.76 -18.75 6.25
C ILE A 85 -21.73 -17.89 7.49
N ARG A 86 -20.54 -17.48 7.92
CA ARG A 86 -20.33 -16.48 8.97
C ARG A 86 -19.71 -15.24 8.33
N GLU A 87 -20.29 -14.10 8.59
CA GLU A 87 -19.67 -12.83 8.28
C GLU A 87 -18.65 -12.49 9.36
N VAL A 88 -17.47 -12.10 8.93
CA VAL A 88 -16.42 -11.64 9.82
C VAL A 88 -16.04 -10.22 9.38
N THR A 89 -16.27 -9.28 10.25
CA THR A 89 -15.93 -7.87 10.05
C THR A 89 -14.61 -7.59 10.74
N ASP A 90 -13.62 -7.09 10.01
CA ASP A 90 -12.39 -6.59 10.63
C ASP A 90 -12.70 -5.29 11.36
N ILE A 91 -12.64 -5.32 12.67
CA ILE A 91 -12.84 -4.14 13.53
C ILE A 91 -11.46 -3.53 13.77
N ALA A 92 -11.20 -2.37 13.20
CA ALA A 92 -10.06 -1.56 13.61
C ALA A 92 -10.47 -0.65 14.78
N TRP A 93 -9.68 -0.67 15.85
CA TRP A 93 -9.81 0.32 16.92
C TRP A 93 -9.07 1.58 16.46
N ASP A 94 -9.79 2.65 16.29
CA ASP A 94 -9.18 3.97 16.12
C ASP A 94 -8.82 4.49 17.51
N SER A 95 -7.52 4.61 17.78
CA SER A 95 -7.01 5.03 19.08
C SER A 95 -7.34 6.49 19.43
N ASP A 96 -7.67 7.29 18.41
CA ASP A 96 -7.85 8.73 18.57
C ASP A 96 -9.34 9.13 18.72
N SER A 97 -10.29 8.28 18.31
CA SER A 97 -11.72 8.60 18.32
C SER A 97 -12.58 7.72 19.22
N GLU A 98 -12.02 6.69 19.90
CA GLU A 98 -12.77 5.64 20.63
C GLU A 98 -13.89 4.98 19.80
N SER A 99 -13.90 5.21 18.49
CA SER A 99 -14.92 4.69 17.58
C SER A 99 -14.47 3.41 16.90
N LYS A 100 -15.39 2.46 16.76
CA LYS A 100 -15.18 1.25 15.96
C LYS A 100 -15.40 1.61 14.49
N VAL A 101 -14.36 1.51 13.68
CA VAL A 101 -14.49 1.60 12.23
C VAL A 101 -14.61 0.20 11.68
N GLU A 102 -15.77 -0.13 11.12
CA GLU A 102 -15.98 -1.38 10.40
C GLU A 102 -15.16 -1.33 9.09
N LYS A 103 -14.14 -2.18 9.01
CA LYS A 103 -13.42 -2.48 7.77
C LYS A 103 -14.09 -3.69 7.13
N ASN A 104 -14.02 -3.79 5.84
CA ASN A 104 -14.50 -4.84 4.94
C ASN A 104 -14.99 -6.12 5.61
N SER A 105 -16.27 -6.44 5.42
CA SER A 105 -16.82 -7.72 5.85
C SER A 105 -16.43 -8.84 4.87
N GLU A 106 -15.94 -9.94 5.38
CA GLU A 106 -15.65 -11.15 4.62
C GLU A 106 -16.55 -12.30 5.04
N TYR A 107 -17.00 -13.08 4.08
CA TYR A 107 -17.79 -14.26 4.35
C TYR A 107 -16.90 -15.49 4.51
N LEU A 108 -17.04 -16.18 5.63
CA LEU A 108 -16.40 -17.46 5.91
C LEU A 108 -17.43 -18.58 5.90
N VAL A 109 -17.06 -19.68 5.30
CA VAL A 109 -17.85 -20.93 5.43
C VAL A 109 -17.70 -21.45 6.85
N ASP A 110 -18.81 -21.55 7.57
CA ASP A 110 -18.88 -21.97 8.97
C ASP A 110 -19.68 -23.27 9.10
N GLN A 111 -19.26 -24.28 8.36
CA GLN A 111 -19.87 -25.62 8.46
C GLN A 111 -18.82 -26.69 8.75
N SER A 112 -19.12 -27.55 9.70
CA SER A 112 -18.26 -28.69 10.09
C SER A 112 -18.33 -29.87 9.15
N LYS A 113 -19.28 -29.87 8.20
CA LYS A 113 -19.45 -30.96 7.21
C LYS A 113 -18.67 -30.65 5.94
N GLU A 114 -18.28 -31.72 5.27
CA GLU A 114 -17.67 -31.64 3.94
C GLU A 114 -18.58 -30.91 2.95
N PHE A 115 -17.97 -30.09 2.11
CA PHE A 115 -18.64 -29.44 0.98
C PHE A 115 -17.90 -29.73 -0.31
N MET A 116 -18.62 -29.67 -1.40
CA MET A 116 -18.08 -29.96 -2.73
C MET A 116 -17.66 -28.67 -3.40
N LEU A 117 -16.38 -28.55 -3.72
CA LEU A 117 -15.83 -27.39 -4.49
C LEU A 117 -16.07 -27.64 -6.00
N THR A 118 -15.74 -28.83 -6.46
CA THR A 118 -16.02 -29.32 -7.81
C THR A 118 -16.49 -30.77 -7.70
N PRO A 119 -17.01 -31.41 -8.76
CA PRO A 119 -17.38 -32.81 -8.70
C PRO A 119 -16.31 -33.76 -8.18
N ASP A 120 -15.02 -33.36 -8.29
CA ASP A 120 -13.87 -34.18 -7.91
C ASP A 120 -13.07 -33.61 -6.73
N ILE A 121 -13.38 -32.39 -6.29
CA ILE A 121 -12.64 -31.69 -5.21
C ILE A 121 -13.60 -31.36 -4.07
N PHE A 122 -13.21 -31.75 -2.87
CA PHE A 122 -13.97 -31.54 -1.65
C PHE A 122 -13.22 -30.63 -0.69
N GLY A 123 -13.95 -29.92 0.16
CA GLY A 123 -13.44 -29.06 1.19
C GLY A 123 -13.98 -29.39 2.58
N LEU A 124 -13.16 -29.17 3.59
CA LEU A 124 -13.54 -29.22 5.00
C LEU A 124 -12.85 -28.09 5.73
N ILE A 125 -13.63 -27.29 6.46
CA ILE A 125 -13.11 -26.22 7.32
C ILE A 125 -13.22 -26.63 8.77
N THR A 126 -12.16 -26.42 9.52
CA THR A 126 -12.13 -26.59 10.97
C THR A 126 -11.49 -25.36 11.61
N THR A 127 -12.14 -24.79 12.60
CA THR A 127 -11.60 -23.68 13.40
C THR A 127 -10.96 -24.25 14.65
N ASN A 128 -9.73 -23.83 14.95
CA ASN A 128 -9.00 -24.24 16.14
C ASN A 128 -8.43 -22.99 16.82
N SER A 129 -8.23 -23.05 18.14
CA SER A 129 -7.60 -21.98 18.92
C SER A 129 -6.23 -22.43 19.39
N LYS A 130 -5.24 -21.54 19.32
CA LYS A 130 -3.89 -21.78 19.82
C LYS A 130 -3.58 -20.78 20.93
N GLU A 131 -3.08 -21.27 22.04
CA GLU A 131 -2.58 -20.43 23.12
C GLU A 131 -1.28 -19.71 22.71
N LYS A 132 -1.24 -18.41 22.91
CA LYS A 132 -0.05 -17.58 22.77
C LYS A 132 0.26 -16.94 24.11
N MET A 133 1.36 -17.33 24.71
CA MET A 133 1.84 -16.66 25.93
C MET A 133 2.30 -15.25 25.60
N ARG A 134 1.65 -14.24 26.16
CA ARG A 134 2.21 -12.89 26.29
C ARG A 134 2.99 -12.81 27.61
N GLY A 135 4.19 -12.19 27.60
CA GLY A 135 4.99 -11.97 28.80
C GLY A 135 4.13 -11.41 29.96
N LEU A 136 4.36 -11.87 31.19
CA LEU A 136 3.58 -11.65 32.44
C LEU A 136 2.39 -12.59 32.65
N GLY A 137 2.37 -13.80 32.06
CA GLY A 137 1.37 -14.82 32.45
C GLY A 137 -0.03 -14.63 31.87
N ALA A 138 -0.23 -13.65 30.96
CA ALA A 138 -1.48 -13.49 30.24
C ALA A 138 -1.50 -14.45 29.04
N THR A 139 -2.49 -15.34 28.98
CA THR A 139 -2.74 -16.25 27.86
C THR A 139 -3.70 -15.58 26.89
N GLU A 140 -3.28 -15.43 25.64
CA GLU A 140 -4.13 -14.98 24.56
C GLU A 140 -4.41 -16.15 23.62
N TYR A 141 -5.67 -16.33 23.24
CA TYR A 141 -6.07 -17.37 22.30
C TYR A 141 -6.15 -16.75 20.90
N ILE A 142 -5.41 -17.34 19.96
CA ILE A 142 -5.49 -16.94 18.54
C ILE A 142 -6.25 -18.04 17.79
N ASP A 143 -7.37 -17.66 17.22
CA ASP A 143 -8.16 -18.55 16.39
C ASP A 143 -7.55 -18.64 14.99
N TYR A 144 -7.54 -19.83 14.45
CA TYR A 144 -7.09 -20.08 13.08
C TYR A 144 -8.00 -21.12 12.39
N ASN A 145 -8.17 -20.90 11.11
CA ASN A 145 -8.98 -21.76 10.26
C ASN A 145 -8.08 -22.71 9.46
N ILE A 146 -8.41 -23.97 9.48
CA ILE A 146 -7.77 -25.00 8.66
C ILE A 146 -8.74 -25.39 7.55
N LEU A 147 -8.39 -25.07 6.31
CA LEU A 147 -9.11 -25.54 5.13
C LEU A 147 -8.38 -26.76 4.54
N LYS A 148 -9.00 -27.92 4.59
CA LYS A 148 -8.52 -29.15 3.96
C LYS A 148 -9.23 -29.27 2.61
N ILE A 149 -8.46 -29.27 1.53
CA ILE A 149 -8.94 -29.48 0.17
C ILE A 149 -8.42 -30.83 -0.28
N TYR A 150 -9.28 -31.68 -0.76
CA TYR A 150 -8.88 -33.04 -1.12
C TYR A 150 -9.69 -33.61 -2.29
N SER A 151 -9.09 -34.58 -2.94
CA SER A 151 -9.72 -35.38 -4.00
C SER A 151 -9.40 -36.84 -3.79
N TYR A 152 -10.28 -37.68 -4.30
CA TYR A 152 -10.08 -39.13 -4.37
C TYR A 152 -9.68 -39.60 -5.78
N THR A 153 -9.79 -38.70 -6.77
CA THR A 153 -9.60 -39.00 -8.20
C THR A 153 -8.47 -38.24 -8.83
N LEU A 154 -8.18 -37.04 -8.32
CA LEU A 154 -7.15 -36.10 -8.86
C LEU A 154 -5.85 -36.26 -8.12
N SER A 155 -4.74 -36.02 -8.82
CA SER A 155 -3.41 -35.92 -8.21
C SER A 155 -3.23 -34.63 -7.43
N LEU A 156 -2.18 -34.51 -6.60
CA LEU A 156 -1.82 -33.27 -5.90
C LEU A 156 -1.49 -32.14 -6.89
N VAL A 157 -0.90 -32.47 -8.02
CA VAL A 157 -0.56 -31.49 -9.06
C VAL A 157 -1.84 -30.89 -9.65
N ASP A 158 -2.83 -31.72 -10.01
CA ASP A 158 -4.11 -31.24 -10.54
C ASP A 158 -4.85 -30.36 -9.54
N ILE A 159 -4.83 -30.70 -8.24
CA ILE A 159 -5.42 -29.88 -7.19
C ILE A 159 -4.69 -28.53 -7.08
N GLN A 160 -3.36 -28.51 -7.17
CA GLN A 160 -2.58 -27.28 -7.14
C GLN A 160 -2.83 -26.40 -8.37
N GLU A 161 -2.95 -26.98 -9.56
CA GLU A 161 -3.28 -26.24 -10.78
C GLU A 161 -4.68 -25.63 -10.70
N TRP A 162 -5.64 -26.37 -10.19
CA TRP A 162 -6.99 -25.85 -9.93
C TRP A 162 -6.96 -24.70 -8.93
N LEU A 163 -6.23 -24.82 -7.81
CA LEU A 163 -6.04 -23.75 -6.84
C LEU A 163 -5.42 -22.51 -7.47
N ASN A 164 -4.38 -22.68 -8.28
CA ASN A 164 -3.73 -21.56 -8.97
C ASN A 164 -4.69 -20.85 -9.94
N THR A 165 -5.58 -21.59 -10.59
CA THR A 165 -6.61 -21.01 -11.46
C THR A 165 -7.58 -20.13 -10.67
N ILE A 166 -8.05 -20.59 -9.49
CA ILE A 166 -8.93 -19.81 -8.62
C ILE A 166 -8.21 -18.56 -8.09
N ILE A 167 -6.97 -18.72 -7.65
CA ILE A 167 -6.17 -17.59 -7.16
C ILE A 167 -6.00 -16.53 -8.27
N LYS A 168 -5.73 -16.97 -9.50
CA LYS A 168 -5.60 -16.08 -10.65
C LYS A 168 -6.91 -15.36 -10.95
N SER A 169 -8.03 -16.04 -10.93
CA SER A 169 -9.37 -15.45 -11.11
C SER A 169 -9.70 -14.44 -10.01
N TYR A 170 -9.38 -14.75 -8.76
CA TYR A 170 -9.59 -13.86 -7.63
C TYR A 170 -8.72 -12.60 -7.72
N LYS A 171 -7.44 -12.75 -8.08
CA LYS A 171 -6.56 -11.60 -8.32
C LYS A 171 -7.06 -10.71 -9.45
N GLN A 172 -7.60 -11.31 -10.52
CA GLN A 172 -8.22 -10.57 -11.60
C GLN A 172 -9.47 -9.81 -11.13
N TYR A 173 -10.30 -10.44 -10.29
CA TYR A 173 -11.44 -9.78 -9.65
C TYR A 173 -11.00 -8.58 -8.79
N LEU A 174 -10.02 -8.76 -7.90
CA LEU A 174 -9.48 -7.67 -7.08
C LEU A 174 -8.94 -6.52 -7.93
N LYS A 175 -8.25 -6.84 -9.02
CA LYS A 175 -7.74 -5.84 -9.96
C LYS A 175 -8.88 -5.07 -10.65
N THR A 176 -9.95 -5.73 -11.04
CA THR A 176 -11.13 -5.08 -11.63
C THR A 176 -11.84 -4.21 -10.60
N ALA A 177 -12.09 -4.75 -9.40
CA ALA A 177 -12.73 -4.01 -8.32
C ALA A 177 -11.91 -2.78 -7.89
N SER A 178 -10.58 -2.89 -7.86
CA SER A 178 -9.71 -1.74 -7.59
C SER A 178 -9.78 -0.65 -8.67
N ASN A 179 -10.16 -0.99 -9.91
CA ASN A 179 -10.30 -0.02 -11.00
C ASN A 179 -11.66 0.70 -11.02
N GLU A 180 -12.67 0.17 -10.33
CA GLU A 180 -14.01 0.76 -10.31
C GLU A 180 -14.07 2.05 -9.46
N THR A 181 -13.21 2.15 -8.46
CA THR A 181 -13.18 3.31 -7.55
C THR A 181 -11.75 3.82 -7.45
N GLN A 182 -11.55 5.11 -7.74
CA GLN A 182 -10.25 5.74 -7.51
C GLN A 182 -9.97 5.81 -6.01
N LEU A 183 -8.73 5.49 -5.59
CA LEU A 183 -8.35 5.40 -4.18
C LEU A 183 -7.24 6.42 -3.85
N TYR A 184 -7.31 6.92 -2.63
CA TYR A 184 -6.18 7.58 -1.97
C TYR A 184 -5.68 6.65 -0.86
N ILE A 185 -4.40 6.30 -0.92
CA ILE A 185 -3.77 5.32 -0.05
C ILE A 185 -2.65 5.99 0.72
N THR A 186 -2.71 5.94 2.03
CA THR A 186 -1.65 6.42 2.91
C THR A 186 -0.81 5.25 3.40
N ALA A 187 0.51 5.35 3.20
CA ALA A 187 1.47 4.37 3.68
C ALA A 187 2.39 5.02 4.73
N SER A 188 2.27 4.58 5.97
CA SER A 188 3.04 5.08 7.11
C SER A 188 3.63 3.95 7.94
N VAL A 189 4.68 4.24 8.70
CA VAL A 189 5.27 3.26 9.62
C VAL A 189 4.76 3.55 11.03
N ALA A 190 4.04 2.59 11.61
CA ALA A 190 3.64 2.67 13.01
C ALA A 190 4.84 2.40 13.93
N VAL A 191 5.13 3.34 14.80
CA VAL A 191 6.15 3.18 15.84
C VAL A 191 5.55 2.37 16.97
N GLY A 192 5.86 1.08 17.04
CA GLY A 192 5.52 0.27 18.23
C GLY A 192 6.15 0.90 19.46
N LYS A 193 5.34 1.33 20.45
CA LYS A 193 5.83 1.80 21.75
C LYS A 193 6.75 0.72 22.33
N LYS A 194 8.04 0.99 22.47
CA LYS A 194 8.98 0.14 23.19
C LYS A 194 8.47 0.01 24.62
N LYS A 195 7.90 -1.14 24.98
CA LYS A 195 7.85 -1.53 26.38
C LYS A 195 9.30 -1.85 26.78
N SER A 196 9.83 -1.05 27.66
CA SER A 196 11.14 -1.27 28.28
C SER A 196 11.14 -2.63 28.98
N SER A 197 11.64 -3.65 28.30
CA SER A 197 12.07 -4.89 28.94
C SER A 197 13.58 -4.80 29.10
N GLU A 198 14.05 -4.86 30.32
CA GLU A 198 15.46 -4.73 30.76
C GLU A 198 16.41 -5.85 30.28
N ASN A 199 16.00 -6.69 29.36
CA ASN A 199 16.87 -7.71 28.78
C ASN A 199 17.04 -7.49 27.28
N GLY A 200 18.26 -7.11 26.92
CA GLY A 200 18.71 -6.75 25.58
C GLY A 200 18.36 -7.78 24.52
N GLY A 201 17.75 -7.31 23.41
CA GLY A 201 17.55 -8.10 22.21
C GLY A 201 16.22 -7.86 21.48
N GLY A 202 15.43 -6.85 21.84
CA GLY A 202 14.16 -6.58 21.19
C GLY A 202 14.31 -5.54 20.05
N GLY A 203 14.53 -5.95 18.81
CA GLY A 203 14.25 -5.13 17.65
C GLY A 203 12.77 -4.78 17.65
N GLY A 204 12.42 -3.50 17.79
CA GLY A 204 11.02 -3.06 17.69
C GLY A 204 10.52 -3.41 16.27
N ASN A 205 9.50 -4.25 16.16
CA ASN A 205 8.83 -4.51 14.91
C ASN A 205 8.14 -3.22 14.47
N SER A 206 8.78 -2.47 13.58
CA SER A 206 8.08 -1.44 12.82
C SER A 206 7.14 -2.17 11.86
N SER A 207 5.86 -1.88 11.89
CA SER A 207 4.88 -2.42 10.95
C SER A 207 4.42 -1.33 10.00
N LEU A 208 4.45 -1.63 8.70
CA LEU A 208 3.88 -0.77 7.68
C LEU A 208 2.36 -0.76 7.84
N HIS A 209 1.81 0.41 8.06
CA HIS A 209 0.38 0.66 8.08
C HIS A 209 -0.05 1.24 6.74
N ILE A 210 -1.01 0.58 6.11
CA ILE A 210 -1.59 1.00 4.84
C ILE A 210 -3.08 1.22 5.06
N GLU A 211 -3.52 2.44 4.79
CA GLU A 211 -4.93 2.82 4.83
C GLU A 211 -5.36 3.28 3.44
N ALA A 212 -6.50 2.79 2.97
CA ALA A 212 -7.05 3.15 1.66
C ALA A 212 -8.46 3.72 1.86
N VAL A 213 -8.70 4.86 1.26
CA VAL A 213 -10.00 5.52 1.26
C VAL A 213 -10.44 5.83 -0.19
N PRO A 214 -11.74 5.79 -0.50
CA PRO A 214 -12.23 6.26 -1.77
C PRO A 214 -11.80 7.71 -2.02
N TRP A 215 -11.33 7.99 -3.23
CA TRP A 215 -10.91 9.32 -3.61
C TRP A 215 -12.08 10.12 -4.18
N GLU A 216 -12.32 11.27 -3.59
CA GLU A 216 -13.28 12.25 -4.10
C GLU A 216 -12.67 13.65 -4.05
N SER A 217 -12.64 14.32 -5.18
CA SER A 217 -12.23 15.72 -5.24
C SER A 217 -12.88 16.41 -6.44
N THR A 218 -13.40 17.60 -6.19
CA THR A 218 -13.96 18.48 -7.23
C THR A 218 -12.89 19.33 -7.93
N ILE A 219 -11.63 19.26 -7.48
CA ILE A 219 -10.53 20.10 -7.98
C ILE A 219 -9.97 19.48 -9.27
N THR A 220 -10.07 20.19 -10.38
CA THR A 220 -9.60 19.78 -11.71
C THR A 220 -8.75 20.88 -12.33
N PHE A 221 -8.05 20.58 -13.43
CA PHE A 221 -7.37 21.60 -14.23
C PHE A 221 -8.33 22.55 -14.95
N ALA A 222 -9.61 22.16 -15.09
CA ALA A 222 -10.63 23.02 -15.70
C ALA A 222 -11.14 24.10 -14.74
N ASN A 223 -11.16 23.85 -13.42
CA ASN A 223 -11.70 24.75 -12.41
C ASN A 223 -10.66 25.37 -11.49
N SER A 224 -9.40 25.33 -11.88
CA SER A 224 -8.32 26.00 -11.13
C SER A 224 -7.11 26.25 -12.01
N TYR A 225 -6.31 27.21 -11.63
CA TYR A 225 -5.15 27.68 -12.41
C TYR A 225 -3.89 27.75 -11.53
N PHE A 226 -2.73 27.56 -12.12
CA PHE A 226 -1.42 27.81 -11.56
C PHE A 226 -0.47 28.28 -12.68
N HIS A 227 0.59 28.96 -12.31
CA HIS A 227 1.54 29.54 -13.25
C HIS A 227 2.11 28.50 -14.23
N ASN A 228 2.14 28.81 -15.54
CA ASN A 228 2.62 27.92 -16.60
C ASN A 228 1.84 26.59 -16.78
N MET A 229 0.60 26.53 -16.34
CA MET A 229 -0.25 25.32 -16.39
C MET A 229 -0.27 24.67 -17.78
N ASP A 230 -0.43 25.47 -18.87
CA ASP A 230 -0.52 24.95 -20.23
C ASP A 230 0.75 24.20 -20.67
N HIS A 231 1.92 24.70 -20.28
CA HIS A 231 3.20 24.07 -20.56
C HIS A 231 3.36 22.75 -19.82
N VAL A 232 2.96 22.72 -18.55
CA VAL A 232 3.00 21.50 -17.72
C VAL A 232 2.04 20.46 -18.27
N LEU A 233 0.81 20.83 -18.61
CA LEU A 233 -0.18 19.92 -19.18
C LEU A 233 0.29 19.31 -20.50
N LYS A 234 0.92 20.09 -21.39
CA LYS A 234 1.51 19.56 -22.62
C LYS A 234 2.55 18.45 -22.34
N LYS A 235 3.37 18.60 -21.31
CA LYS A 235 4.36 17.57 -20.92
C LYS A 235 3.68 16.32 -20.36
N ILE A 236 2.67 16.50 -19.49
CA ILE A 236 1.89 15.39 -18.92
C ILE A 236 1.16 14.64 -20.03
N ASP A 237 0.49 15.35 -20.93
CA ASP A 237 -0.21 14.77 -22.08
C ASP A 237 0.74 14.01 -23.00
N PHE A 238 1.90 14.58 -23.28
CA PHE A 238 2.91 13.89 -24.08
C PHE A 238 3.31 12.56 -23.44
N PHE A 239 3.57 12.56 -22.11
CA PHE A 239 3.88 11.34 -21.40
C PHE A 239 2.73 10.33 -21.47
N LEU A 240 1.49 10.75 -21.19
CA LEU A 240 0.34 9.84 -21.15
C LEU A 240 0.04 9.20 -22.53
N LYS A 241 0.21 9.96 -23.62
CA LYS A 241 -0.20 9.55 -24.99
C LYS A 241 0.91 8.86 -25.79
N ASN A 242 2.19 9.01 -25.42
CA ASN A 242 3.32 8.64 -26.29
C ASN A 242 4.19 7.49 -25.74
N LYS A 243 3.60 6.50 -25.08
CA LYS A 243 4.33 5.33 -24.57
C LYS A 243 5.24 4.66 -25.61
N ALA A 244 4.72 4.48 -26.84
CA ALA A 244 5.46 3.86 -27.94
C ALA A 244 6.71 4.68 -28.34
N TRP A 245 6.64 6.01 -28.25
CA TRP A 245 7.78 6.88 -28.53
C TRP A 245 8.92 6.67 -27.52
N TYR A 246 8.59 6.59 -26.21
CA TYR A 246 9.58 6.31 -25.17
C TYR A 246 10.28 4.97 -25.43
N GLN A 247 9.50 3.93 -25.74
CA GLN A 247 10.03 2.59 -26.04
C GLN A 247 10.92 2.59 -27.29
N ALA A 248 10.49 3.28 -28.37
CA ALA A 248 11.27 3.36 -29.60
C ALA A 248 12.59 4.14 -29.45
N LYS A 249 12.65 5.06 -28.49
CA LYS A 249 13.85 5.87 -28.20
C LYS A 249 14.74 5.28 -27.10
N GLY A 250 14.34 4.17 -26.48
CA GLY A 250 15.08 3.58 -25.36
C GLY A 250 15.13 4.50 -24.14
N ILE A 251 14.11 5.34 -23.94
CA ILE A 251 13.98 6.24 -22.78
C ILE A 251 13.05 5.58 -21.78
N PRO A 252 13.39 5.53 -20.48
CA PRO A 252 12.50 5.01 -19.44
C PRO A 252 11.14 5.70 -19.47
N TYR A 253 10.07 4.90 -19.53
CA TYR A 253 8.70 5.42 -19.54
C TYR A 253 8.22 5.69 -18.10
N ASN A 254 8.74 6.76 -17.51
CA ASN A 254 8.38 7.26 -16.19
C ASN A 254 8.29 8.79 -16.22
N LEU A 255 7.63 9.38 -15.23
CA LEU A 255 7.48 10.82 -15.07
C LEU A 255 7.71 11.22 -13.61
N GLY A 256 8.77 11.96 -13.36
CA GLY A 256 9.04 12.57 -12.07
C GLY A 256 8.68 14.06 -12.06
N ILE A 257 7.91 14.49 -11.06
CA ILE A 257 7.45 15.86 -10.91
C ILE A 257 7.88 16.37 -9.52
N LEU A 258 8.57 17.49 -9.49
CA LEU A 258 8.88 18.24 -8.26
C LEU A 258 8.06 19.51 -8.21
N LEU A 259 7.22 19.62 -7.18
CA LEU A 259 6.47 20.83 -6.84
C LEU A 259 7.21 21.54 -5.70
N HIS A 260 7.69 22.74 -5.94
CA HIS A 260 8.42 23.47 -4.91
C HIS A 260 7.95 24.92 -4.80
N GLY A 261 8.18 25.55 -3.67
CA GLY A 261 7.82 26.95 -3.41
C GLY A 261 7.11 27.14 -2.08
N GLU A 262 6.63 28.35 -1.86
CA GLU A 262 6.05 28.80 -0.60
C GLU A 262 4.82 27.97 -0.18
N PRO A 263 4.55 27.84 1.13
CA PRO A 263 3.32 27.21 1.60
C PRO A 263 2.08 27.99 1.14
N GLY A 264 0.96 27.29 0.89
CA GLY A 264 -0.29 27.93 0.45
C GLY A 264 -0.36 28.28 -1.05
N CYS A 265 0.70 28.07 -1.84
CA CYS A 265 0.72 28.40 -3.27
C CYS A 265 0.11 27.33 -4.19
N GLY A 266 -0.45 26.23 -3.66
CA GLY A 266 -1.24 25.29 -4.46
C GLY A 266 -0.57 23.95 -4.79
N LYS A 267 0.57 23.58 -4.17
CA LYS A 267 1.26 22.31 -4.41
C LYS A 267 0.35 21.08 -4.24
N THR A 268 -0.31 20.94 -3.10
CA THR A 268 -1.26 19.84 -2.84
C THR A 268 -2.49 19.92 -3.76
N ARG A 269 -2.91 21.13 -4.18
CA ARG A 269 -3.98 21.30 -5.16
C ARG A 269 -3.62 20.68 -6.51
N PHE A 270 -2.38 20.87 -6.96
CA PHE A 270 -1.88 20.24 -8.19
C PHE A 270 -1.92 18.70 -8.12
N ILE A 271 -1.58 18.10 -6.97
CA ILE A 271 -1.67 16.64 -6.78
C ILE A 271 -3.11 16.17 -7.03
N LYS A 272 -4.10 16.86 -6.43
CA LYS A 272 -5.53 16.56 -6.61
C LYS A 272 -5.97 16.69 -8.08
N GLN A 273 -5.52 17.75 -8.76
CA GLN A 273 -5.77 17.94 -10.19
C GLN A 273 -5.21 16.79 -11.03
N LEU A 274 -3.97 16.40 -10.77
CA LEU A 274 -3.31 15.33 -11.53
C LEU A 274 -3.96 13.98 -11.29
N MET A 275 -4.37 13.67 -10.06
CA MET A 275 -5.12 12.46 -9.75
C MET A 275 -6.43 12.40 -10.55
N ASN A 276 -7.22 13.49 -10.52
CA ASN A 276 -8.47 13.56 -11.28
C ASN A 276 -8.25 13.51 -12.79
N TYR A 277 -7.21 14.18 -13.29
CA TYR A 277 -6.90 14.22 -14.72
C TYR A 277 -6.48 12.87 -15.30
N THR A 278 -5.71 12.11 -14.52
CA THR A 278 -5.18 10.81 -14.95
C THR A 278 -6.08 9.64 -14.59
N GLY A 279 -7.03 9.82 -13.67
CA GLY A 279 -7.84 8.75 -13.08
C GLY A 279 -7.04 7.74 -12.26
N ARG A 280 -5.78 8.05 -11.89
CA ARG A 280 -4.89 7.15 -11.18
C ARG A 280 -5.07 7.25 -9.68
N HIS A 281 -4.85 6.14 -8.98
CA HIS A 281 -4.82 6.10 -7.53
C HIS A 281 -3.63 6.88 -6.98
N GLY A 282 -3.82 7.62 -5.88
CA GLY A 282 -2.74 8.28 -5.15
C GLY A 282 -2.20 7.39 -4.04
N ILE A 283 -0.88 7.21 -3.97
CA ILE A 283 -0.22 6.52 -2.86
C ILE A 283 0.70 7.53 -2.18
N ASP A 284 0.25 8.03 -1.04
CA ASP A 284 0.99 8.97 -0.20
C ASP A 284 1.93 8.22 0.74
N ILE A 285 3.23 8.41 0.54
CA ILE A 285 4.29 7.70 1.26
C ILE A 285 4.94 8.66 2.25
N LYS A 286 4.66 8.43 3.53
CA LYS A 286 5.28 9.20 4.62
C LYS A 286 6.62 8.57 5.00
N LEU A 287 7.71 9.10 4.45
CA LEU A 287 9.07 8.67 4.81
C LEU A 287 9.41 9.12 6.22
N ASN A 288 10.00 8.23 7.00
CA ASN A 288 10.62 8.54 8.27
C ASN A 288 11.91 7.73 8.44
N ASP A 289 12.75 8.10 9.40
CA ASP A 289 14.04 7.44 9.64
C ASP A 289 13.92 5.98 10.11
N GLN A 290 12.71 5.55 10.50
CA GLN A 290 12.40 4.20 10.99
C GLN A 290 11.79 3.30 9.91
N MET A 291 11.51 3.82 8.70
CA MET A 291 10.92 3.07 7.63
C MET A 291 11.87 1.98 7.13
N ASN A 292 11.36 0.75 7.07
CA ASN A 292 12.09 -0.36 6.49
C ASN A 292 12.07 -0.26 4.95
N PHE A 293 13.26 -0.25 4.34
CA PHE A 293 13.39 -0.16 2.87
C PHE A 293 12.76 -1.34 2.13
N GLN A 294 12.63 -2.52 2.73
CA GLN A 294 11.92 -3.66 2.14
C GLN A 294 10.42 -3.39 2.01
N GLU A 295 9.84 -2.70 2.99
CA GLU A 295 8.44 -2.27 2.96
C GLU A 295 8.22 -1.21 1.88
N LEU A 296 9.09 -0.20 1.83
CA LEU A 296 9.07 0.82 0.79
C LEU A 296 9.22 0.21 -0.61
N TYR A 297 10.16 -0.74 -0.78
CA TYR A 297 10.32 -1.49 -2.03
C TYR A 297 9.03 -2.22 -2.42
N SER A 298 8.34 -2.83 -1.45
CA SER A 298 7.08 -3.51 -1.70
C SER A 298 5.99 -2.57 -2.20
N ILE A 299 5.85 -1.38 -1.61
CA ILE A 299 4.88 -0.36 -2.05
C ILE A 299 5.19 0.13 -3.46
N ILE A 300 6.47 0.34 -3.78
CA ILE A 300 6.86 0.90 -5.07
C ILE A 300 6.76 -0.14 -6.19
N PHE A 301 7.21 -1.38 -5.97
CA PHE A 301 7.41 -2.36 -7.05
C PHE A 301 6.37 -3.47 -7.13
N LYS A 302 5.67 -3.81 -6.03
CA LYS A 302 4.63 -4.83 -6.10
C LYS A 302 3.31 -4.21 -6.55
N GLU A 303 2.53 -4.98 -7.32
CA GLU A 303 1.17 -4.58 -7.68
C GLU A 303 0.21 -4.76 -6.50
N GLU A 304 0.48 -5.72 -5.63
CA GLU A 304 -0.27 -5.98 -4.40
C GLU A 304 0.13 -4.93 -3.35
N ILE A 305 -0.77 -3.97 -3.07
CA ILE A 305 -0.54 -2.92 -2.06
C ILE A 305 -0.75 -3.51 -0.67
N ASN A 306 -1.85 -4.27 -0.53
CA ASN A 306 -2.20 -5.08 0.64
C ASN A 306 -3.00 -6.29 0.16
N ASP A 307 -3.61 -7.01 1.10
CA ASP A 307 -4.42 -8.19 0.74
C ASP A 307 -5.72 -7.85 -0.01
N ASP A 308 -6.16 -6.58 -0.04
CA ASP A 308 -7.44 -6.12 -0.61
C ASP A 308 -7.29 -5.45 -1.98
N TYR A 309 -6.15 -4.81 -2.26
CA TYR A 309 -5.97 -3.99 -3.45
C TYR A 309 -4.80 -4.46 -4.30
N ILE A 310 -5.08 -4.70 -5.58
CA ILE A 310 -4.08 -4.96 -6.61
C ILE A 310 -4.12 -3.83 -7.61
N ILE A 311 -3.15 -2.92 -7.52
CA ILE A 311 -3.07 -1.73 -8.34
C ILE A 311 -1.80 -1.80 -9.19
N PRO A 312 -1.89 -1.87 -10.52
CA PRO A 312 -0.74 -1.82 -11.41
C PRO A 312 0.06 -0.52 -11.27
N GLN A 313 1.35 -0.57 -11.53
CA GLN A 313 2.23 0.58 -11.37
C GLN A 313 1.84 1.78 -12.26
N ASN A 314 1.32 1.50 -13.45
CA ASN A 314 0.85 2.52 -14.38
C ASN A 314 -0.52 3.12 -14.02
N GLN A 315 -1.17 2.64 -12.98
CA GLN A 315 -2.46 3.15 -12.48
C GLN A 315 -2.31 3.90 -11.15
N ARG A 316 -1.09 4.13 -10.67
CA ARG A 316 -0.83 4.84 -9.41
C ARG A 316 0.10 6.02 -9.61
N ILE A 317 -0.02 6.98 -8.70
CA ILE A 317 0.87 8.11 -8.51
C ILE A 317 1.50 7.95 -7.14
N LEU A 318 2.82 7.86 -7.07
CA LEU A 318 3.56 7.85 -5.82
C LEU A 318 3.76 9.30 -5.38
N ILE A 319 3.28 9.64 -4.18
CA ILE A 319 3.28 10.99 -3.64
C ILE A 319 4.20 11.03 -2.43
N PHE A 320 5.10 11.99 -2.41
CA PHE A 320 6.02 12.29 -1.31
C PHE A 320 5.82 13.75 -0.93
N GLU A 321 4.86 14.02 -0.03
CA GLU A 321 4.60 15.39 0.42
C GLU A 321 5.65 15.83 1.44
N ASP A 322 6.04 17.11 1.35
CA ASP A 322 7.01 17.76 2.23
C ASP A 322 8.29 16.94 2.44
N ILE A 323 8.89 16.50 1.32
CA ILE A 323 10.05 15.62 1.34
C ILE A 323 11.24 16.22 2.10
N ASP A 324 11.37 17.55 2.18
CA ASP A 324 12.38 18.26 2.97
C ASP A 324 12.21 18.07 4.50
N ALA A 325 11.01 17.72 4.96
CA ALA A 325 10.70 17.39 6.36
C ALA A 325 10.85 15.89 6.69
N MET A 326 11.04 15.04 5.69
CA MET A 326 11.06 13.58 5.84
C MET A 326 12.39 13.00 6.39
N GLY A 327 13.13 13.77 7.17
CA GLY A 327 14.33 13.31 7.89
C GLY A 327 15.64 13.43 7.11
N GLU A 328 16.67 12.83 7.69
CA GLU A 328 18.06 12.93 7.19
C GLU A 328 18.28 12.19 5.85
N ALA A 329 17.41 11.25 5.49
CA ALA A 329 17.58 10.41 4.31
C ALA A 329 17.59 11.18 2.98
N VAL A 330 16.97 12.36 2.92
CA VAL A 330 16.77 13.14 1.69
C VAL A 330 17.64 14.40 1.61
N LYS A 331 18.32 14.77 2.70
CA LYS A 331 19.13 15.99 2.80
C LYS A 331 20.45 15.90 2.04
N CYS A 332 20.88 17.04 1.52
CA CYS A 332 22.15 17.20 0.80
C CYS A 332 23.35 16.73 1.64
N ARG A 333 24.22 15.91 1.06
CA ARG A 333 25.42 15.39 1.71
C ARG A 333 26.39 16.49 2.12
N ASP A 334 26.48 17.55 1.34
CA ASP A 334 27.34 18.72 1.62
C ASP A 334 26.89 19.48 2.87
N THR A 335 25.58 19.58 3.08
CA THR A 335 24.97 20.22 4.26
C THR A 335 25.24 19.37 5.51
N LYS A 336 25.09 18.05 5.42
CA LYS A 336 25.41 17.11 6.51
C LYS A 336 26.86 17.20 6.94
N THR A 337 27.78 17.28 5.98
CA THR A 337 29.22 17.40 6.28
C THR A 337 29.54 18.72 6.97
N LYS A 338 28.86 19.82 6.61
CA LYS A 338 29.03 21.13 7.26
C LYS A 338 28.44 21.15 8.67
N GLU A 339 27.25 20.57 8.87
CA GLU A 339 26.61 20.49 10.19
C GLU A 339 27.38 19.58 11.14
N LEU A 340 27.90 18.44 10.65
CA LEU A 340 28.76 17.55 11.42
C LEU A 340 30.10 18.21 11.81
N LYS A 341 30.68 19.03 10.91
CA LYS A 341 31.87 19.82 11.23
C LYS A 341 31.55 20.88 12.28
N LYS A 342 30.43 21.61 12.12
CA LYS A 342 30.02 22.65 13.07
C LYS A 342 29.72 22.06 14.46
N LYS A 343 29.04 20.92 14.56
CA LYS A 343 28.82 20.23 15.83
C LYS A 343 30.11 19.73 16.46
N LYS A 344 31.06 19.20 15.65
CA LYS A 344 32.39 18.80 16.15
C LYS A 344 33.20 19.99 16.65
N ASP A 345 33.14 21.12 15.95
CA ASP A 345 33.83 22.34 16.34
C ASP A 345 33.20 22.92 17.65
N GLU A 346 31.88 22.88 17.81
CA GLU A 346 31.17 23.27 19.03
C GLU A 346 31.45 22.30 20.20
N GLU A 347 31.52 21.01 19.97
CA GLU A 347 31.93 20.02 20.98
C GLU A 347 33.39 20.17 21.38
N LEU A 348 34.28 20.44 20.43
CA LEU A 348 35.69 20.71 20.71
C LEU A 348 35.88 21.99 21.52
N VAL A 349 35.12 23.08 21.22
CA VAL A 349 35.12 24.31 22.00
C VAL A 349 34.62 24.06 23.41
N ASN A 350 33.52 23.30 23.58
CA ASN A 350 32.99 22.92 24.90
C ASN A 350 33.97 22.04 25.71
N LEU A 351 34.67 21.09 25.04
CA LEU A 351 35.69 20.26 25.68
C LEU A 351 36.92 21.09 26.12
N ASN A 352 37.33 22.03 25.32
CA ASN A 352 38.45 22.94 25.65
C ASN A 352 38.09 23.84 26.82
N VAL A 353 36.86 24.40 26.86
CA VAL A 353 36.37 25.20 27.98
C VAL A 353 36.27 24.38 29.27
N LEU A 354 35.80 23.11 29.17
CA LEU A 354 35.76 22.19 30.31
C LEU A 354 37.16 21.80 30.79
N GLN A 355 38.14 21.64 29.88
CA GLN A 355 39.54 21.38 30.26
C GLN A 355 40.21 22.60 30.90
N GLU A 356 39.91 23.81 30.48
CA GLU A 356 40.36 25.05 31.13
C GLU A 356 39.77 25.21 32.55
N LEU A 357 38.48 24.99 32.71
CA LEU A 357 37.80 25.00 34.01
C LEU A 357 38.31 23.93 34.99
N LEU A 358 38.72 22.78 34.47
CA LEU A 358 39.34 21.73 35.30
C LEU A 358 40.81 22.00 35.64
N LYS A 359 41.51 22.81 34.86
CA LYS A 359 42.90 23.25 35.16
C LYS A 359 42.94 24.31 36.25
N ASP A 360 41.95 25.17 36.33
CA ASP A 360 41.88 26.22 37.37
C ASP A 360 41.36 25.71 38.73
N GLY A 361 40.86 24.46 38.79
CA GLY A 361 40.22 23.85 39.97
C GLY A 361 41.06 22.87 40.77
N CYS A 362 42.22 22.41 40.31
CA CYS A 362 42.97 21.32 41.00
C CYS A 362 44.50 21.62 41.06
N ALA A 363 44.88 22.40 42.06
CA ALA A 363 46.18 22.28 42.66
C ALA A 363 46.09 21.21 43.80
N SER A 364 46.37 19.99 43.53
CA SER A 364 46.98 18.94 44.38
C SER A 364 46.46 17.53 44.04
N GLY A 365 47.37 16.66 43.63
CA GLY A 365 47.36 15.25 43.99
C GLY A 365 46.92 14.25 42.94
N SER A 366 47.93 13.49 42.49
CA SER A 366 47.92 12.08 42.05
C SER A 366 47.46 11.71 40.64
N SER A 367 48.44 11.22 39.92
CA SER A 367 48.57 10.38 38.76
C SER A 367 47.48 9.28 38.63
N ASP A 368 46.40 9.52 37.88
CA ASP A 368 45.54 8.46 37.32
C ASP A 368 44.63 9.01 36.15
N THR A 369 45.18 9.84 35.26
CA THR A 369 44.42 10.47 34.18
C THR A 369 44.48 9.75 32.82
N GLU A 370 45.19 8.62 32.70
CA GLU A 370 45.30 7.89 31.42
C GLU A 370 44.17 6.88 31.12
N SER A 371 43.27 6.57 32.09
CA SER A 371 42.24 5.56 31.86
C SER A 371 40.83 6.12 31.50
N LEU A 372 40.64 7.42 31.52
CA LEU A 372 39.33 8.05 31.25
C LEU A 372 39.16 8.52 29.78
N SER A 373 40.28 8.75 29.06
CA SER A 373 40.20 9.20 27.67
C SER A 373 39.81 8.08 26.67
N SER A 374 39.97 6.82 27.05
CA SER A 374 39.64 5.67 26.17
C SER A 374 38.18 5.18 26.28
N LYS A 375 37.40 5.70 27.23
CA LYS A 375 35.99 5.26 27.45
C LYS A 375 34.92 6.22 26.96
N MET A 376 35.29 7.39 26.45
CA MET A 376 34.36 8.37 25.91
C MET A 376 34.56 8.64 24.41
N ALA A 377 34.88 7.61 23.63
CA ALA A 377 34.62 7.67 22.21
C ALA A 377 33.13 7.36 22.01
N PRO A 378 32.28 8.32 21.59
CA PRO A 378 30.93 7.97 21.17
C PRO A 378 31.09 7.02 20.00
N ALA A 379 30.53 5.82 20.13
CA ALA A 379 30.39 4.89 19.02
C ALA A 379 29.58 5.59 17.93
N LEU A 380 30.27 6.24 17.02
CA LEU A 380 29.72 6.75 15.77
C LEU A 380 29.21 5.52 15.01
N SER A 381 27.96 5.20 15.18
CA SER A 381 27.27 4.25 14.32
C SER A 381 27.25 4.80 12.89
N PRO A 382 27.86 4.13 11.90
CA PRO A 382 27.89 4.58 10.51
C PRO A 382 26.59 4.21 9.80
N VAL A 383 25.42 4.55 10.37
CA VAL A 383 24.10 4.04 9.89
C VAL A 383 23.39 4.98 8.90
N THR A 384 23.85 6.20 8.70
CA THR A 384 23.04 7.21 8.01
C THR A 384 23.24 7.36 6.50
N ASN A 385 24.25 6.74 5.89
CA ASN A 385 24.55 6.95 4.46
C ASN A 385 23.81 5.97 3.51
N ASN A 386 23.22 4.90 4.01
CA ASN A 386 22.62 3.88 3.17
C ASN A 386 21.21 4.26 2.68
N ASN A 387 20.48 5.05 3.46
CA ASN A 387 19.05 5.33 3.20
C ASN A 387 18.83 6.11 1.89
N LEU A 388 19.61 7.17 1.67
CA LEU A 388 19.54 7.92 0.42
C LEU A 388 19.89 7.05 -0.79
N SER A 389 20.94 6.22 -0.69
CA SER A 389 21.36 5.35 -1.78
C SER A 389 20.25 4.35 -2.16
N TYR A 390 19.56 3.77 -1.19
CA TYR A 390 18.41 2.90 -1.44
C TYR A 390 17.27 3.65 -2.13
N LEU A 391 16.94 4.84 -1.64
CA LEU A 391 15.88 5.68 -2.24
C LEU A 391 16.22 6.05 -3.70
N LEU A 392 17.46 6.45 -3.95
CA LEU A 392 17.93 6.77 -5.29
C LEU A 392 17.86 5.57 -6.24
N ASN A 393 18.21 4.37 -5.75
CA ASN A 393 18.13 3.14 -6.53
C ASN A 393 16.67 2.70 -6.79
N MET A 394 15.72 3.06 -5.92
CA MET A 394 14.29 2.83 -6.15
C MET A 394 13.73 3.72 -7.26
N PHE A 395 14.26 4.94 -7.40
CA PHE A 395 13.79 5.87 -8.43
C PHE A 395 14.44 5.64 -9.80
N ASP A 396 15.68 5.22 -9.84
CA ASP A 396 16.51 5.14 -11.05
C ASP A 396 17.42 3.88 -11.02
N GLY A 397 16.85 2.76 -10.58
CA GLY A 397 17.54 1.47 -10.59
C GLY A 397 17.23 0.64 -11.84
N ILE A 398 17.82 -0.56 -11.90
CA ILE A 398 17.65 -1.52 -13.02
C ILE A 398 16.17 -1.92 -13.18
N ASN A 399 15.40 -1.94 -12.08
CA ASN A 399 14.00 -2.31 -12.12
C ASN A 399 13.14 -1.09 -12.50
N GLU A 400 12.82 -0.99 -13.78
CA GLU A 400 11.98 0.07 -14.31
C GLU A 400 10.49 -0.17 -14.02
N CYS A 401 9.82 0.85 -13.48
CA CYS A 401 8.38 0.86 -13.32
C CYS A 401 7.73 1.57 -14.51
N SER A 402 7.47 0.83 -15.59
CA SER A 402 6.91 1.41 -16.82
C SER A 402 5.56 2.08 -16.58
N GLY A 403 5.47 3.37 -16.91
CA GLY A 403 4.26 4.18 -16.72
C GLY A 403 4.12 4.81 -15.33
N ARG A 404 5.14 4.72 -14.48
CA ARG A 404 5.15 5.29 -13.14
C ARG A 404 5.11 6.82 -13.17
N ILE A 405 4.31 7.42 -12.30
CA ILE A 405 4.34 8.84 -11.96
C ILE A 405 4.78 9.00 -10.51
N ILE A 406 5.76 9.86 -10.27
CA ILE A 406 6.22 10.25 -8.93
C ILE A 406 6.01 11.75 -8.78
N ILE A 407 5.42 12.17 -7.66
CA ILE A 407 5.32 13.57 -7.27
C ILE A 407 6.05 13.75 -5.94
N MET A 408 6.89 14.76 -5.89
CA MET A 408 7.54 15.22 -4.68
C MET A 408 7.15 16.66 -4.42
N THR A 409 6.80 17.01 -3.18
CA THR A 409 6.62 18.41 -2.78
C THR A 409 7.70 18.83 -1.81
N SER A 410 8.15 20.09 -1.92
CA SER A 410 9.13 20.67 -1.00
C SER A 410 8.91 22.18 -0.85
N ASN A 411 9.03 22.67 0.37
CA ASN A 411 9.07 24.10 0.65
C ASN A 411 10.50 24.66 0.55
N LYS A 412 11.51 23.78 0.63
CA LYS A 412 12.95 24.14 0.61
C LYS A 412 13.72 23.21 -0.33
N PRO A 413 13.59 23.37 -1.66
CA PRO A 413 14.23 22.47 -2.64
C PRO A 413 15.76 22.48 -2.56
N GLU A 414 16.37 23.54 -2.02
CA GLU A 414 17.82 23.68 -1.83
C GLU A 414 18.40 22.73 -0.78
N VAL A 415 17.57 22.22 0.14
CA VAL A 415 17.96 21.24 1.17
C VAL A 415 18.07 19.85 0.59
N LEU A 416 17.38 19.57 -0.52
CA LEU A 416 17.33 18.25 -1.13
C LEU A 416 18.66 17.86 -1.77
N ASP A 417 19.02 16.60 -1.67
CA ASP A 417 20.21 16.09 -2.38
C ASP A 417 20.04 16.23 -3.89
N LYS A 418 21.05 16.79 -4.56
CA LYS A 418 21.04 17.05 -6.00
C LYS A 418 20.81 15.78 -6.83
N ALA A 419 21.19 14.62 -6.29
CA ALA A 419 20.96 13.34 -6.95
C ALA A 419 19.46 12.96 -7.01
N LEU A 420 18.63 13.42 -6.04
CA LEU A 420 17.18 13.20 -6.08
C LEU A 420 16.50 13.95 -7.22
N ILE A 421 16.94 15.18 -7.46
CA ILE A 421 16.29 16.13 -8.36
C ILE A 421 16.95 16.22 -9.75
N ARG A 422 17.81 15.25 -10.10
CA ARG A 422 18.45 15.21 -11.43
C ARG A 422 17.47 14.73 -12.51
N PRO A 423 17.70 15.12 -13.80
CA PRO A 423 16.97 14.56 -14.94
C PRO A 423 16.98 13.02 -14.95
N GLY A 424 15.89 12.40 -15.38
CA GLY A 424 15.67 10.95 -15.32
C GLY A 424 15.00 10.46 -14.03
N ARG A 425 15.03 11.29 -12.96
CA ARG A 425 14.24 11.10 -11.73
C ARG A 425 13.15 12.13 -11.62
N ILE A 426 13.51 13.40 -11.88
CA ILE A 426 12.60 14.54 -11.93
C ILE A 426 12.74 15.21 -13.30
N ASP A 427 11.69 15.07 -14.09
CA ASP A 427 11.63 15.57 -15.47
C ASP A 427 10.90 16.91 -15.57
N VAL A 428 10.01 17.16 -14.60
CA VAL A 428 9.21 18.40 -14.53
C VAL A 428 9.39 19.03 -13.16
N LYS A 429 9.86 20.28 -13.15
CA LYS A 429 9.95 21.11 -11.94
C LYS A 429 8.96 22.24 -12.07
N ILE A 430 8.09 22.40 -11.08
CA ILE A 430 7.06 23.43 -11.04
C ILE A 430 7.30 24.28 -9.80
N ASN A 431 7.53 25.56 -10.03
CA ASN A 431 7.69 26.52 -8.95
C ASN A 431 6.33 27.16 -8.63
N PHE A 432 5.90 27.01 -7.39
CA PHE A 432 4.67 27.59 -6.85
C PHE A 432 5.01 28.79 -5.98
N ASN A 433 4.97 29.95 -6.55
CA ASN A 433 5.17 31.24 -5.88
C ASN A 433 3.82 31.94 -5.67
N ASN A 434 3.89 33.13 -5.06
CA ASN A 434 2.77 34.05 -5.06
C ASN A 434 2.31 34.33 -6.49
N CYS A 435 1.03 34.56 -6.66
CA CYS A 435 0.40 34.74 -7.96
C CYS A 435 0.90 36.02 -8.64
N THR A 436 1.28 35.91 -9.91
CA THR A 436 1.49 37.05 -10.76
C THR A 436 0.15 37.73 -11.07
N ARG A 437 0.18 38.95 -11.55
CA ARG A 437 -1.03 39.66 -12.00
C ARG A 437 -1.80 38.86 -13.04
N TYR A 438 -1.09 38.20 -13.95
CA TYR A 438 -1.68 37.29 -14.92
C TYR A 438 -2.36 36.08 -14.27
N ASP A 439 -1.75 35.49 -13.25
CA ASP A 439 -2.34 34.36 -12.52
C ASP A 439 -3.63 34.76 -11.80
N VAL A 440 -3.63 35.96 -11.16
CA VAL A 440 -4.82 36.55 -10.51
C VAL A 440 -5.93 36.73 -11.53
N MET A 441 -5.63 37.34 -12.71
CA MET A 441 -6.59 37.50 -13.78
C MET A 441 -7.23 36.17 -14.20
N ARG A 442 -6.40 35.16 -14.43
CA ARG A 442 -6.89 33.82 -14.80
C ARG A 442 -7.78 33.21 -13.73
N LEU A 443 -7.46 33.38 -12.46
CA LEU A 443 -8.26 32.88 -11.33
C LEU A 443 -9.59 33.64 -11.20
N VAL A 444 -9.59 34.95 -11.33
CA VAL A 444 -10.83 35.76 -11.30
C VAL A 444 -11.73 35.41 -12.48
N ASN A 445 -11.20 35.37 -13.69
CA ASN A 445 -11.95 35.00 -14.88
C ASN A 445 -12.57 33.58 -14.75
N LEU A 446 -11.80 32.63 -14.22
CA LEU A 446 -12.26 31.26 -14.02
C LEU A 446 -13.37 31.14 -12.97
N PHE A 447 -13.28 31.92 -11.87
CA PHE A 447 -14.22 31.83 -10.76
C PHE A 447 -15.54 32.58 -11.00
N TRP A 448 -15.48 33.68 -11.74
CA TRP A 448 -16.60 34.58 -11.98
C TRP A 448 -17.11 34.55 -13.43
N ASP A 449 -16.58 33.65 -14.26
CA ASP A 449 -16.91 33.55 -15.70
C ASP A 449 -16.76 34.89 -16.45
N LEU A 450 -15.62 35.58 -16.23
CA LEU A 450 -15.34 36.87 -16.81
C LEU A 450 -14.27 36.79 -17.90
N GLU A 451 -14.12 37.87 -18.67
CA GLU A 451 -13.08 38.05 -19.71
C GLU A 451 -12.22 39.29 -19.41
N LEU A 452 -11.69 39.41 -18.18
CA LEU A 452 -10.78 40.48 -17.81
C LEU A 452 -9.44 40.31 -18.50
N THR A 453 -8.80 41.43 -18.82
CA THR A 453 -7.41 41.48 -19.30
C THR A 453 -6.49 41.85 -18.14
N GLU A 454 -5.20 41.52 -18.28
CA GLU A 454 -4.21 41.79 -17.24
C GLU A 454 -4.07 43.29 -16.92
N GLU A 455 -4.29 44.14 -17.93
CA GLU A 455 -4.22 45.60 -17.80
C GLU A 455 -5.31 46.19 -16.89
N MET A 456 -6.42 45.51 -16.76
CA MET A 456 -7.54 45.90 -15.91
C MET A 456 -7.26 45.66 -14.40
N LEU A 457 -6.25 44.88 -14.06
CA LEU A 457 -5.91 44.59 -12.68
C LEU A 457 -4.92 45.60 -12.13
N LEU A 458 -5.00 45.84 -10.80
CA LEU A 458 -4.08 46.72 -10.08
C LEU A 458 -2.63 46.21 -10.22
N PRO A 459 -1.65 47.06 -10.54
CA PRO A 459 -0.24 46.71 -10.62
C PRO A 459 0.32 46.15 -9.30
N GLU A 460 -0.25 46.56 -8.17
CA GLU A 460 0.16 46.16 -6.81
C GLU A 460 -0.17 44.68 -6.49
N LEU A 461 -0.88 43.98 -7.37
CA LEU A 461 -1.22 42.58 -7.20
C LEU A 461 -0.06 41.66 -7.56
N GLU A 462 0.97 42.17 -8.24
CA GLU A 462 2.12 41.36 -8.65
C GLU A 462 2.81 40.72 -7.45
N LEU A 463 2.78 39.38 -7.40
CA LEU A 463 3.37 38.58 -6.33
C LEU A 463 2.90 38.92 -4.88
N LYS A 464 1.72 39.52 -4.76
CA LYS A 464 1.20 39.95 -3.46
C LYS A 464 0.52 38.83 -2.69
N TYR A 465 -0.27 38.01 -3.36
CA TYR A 465 -1.11 36.99 -2.76
C TYR A 465 -0.70 35.58 -3.17
N THR A 466 -0.82 34.63 -2.25
CA THR A 466 -0.81 33.20 -2.56
C THR A 466 -2.12 32.79 -3.22
N SER A 467 -2.14 31.68 -3.94
CA SER A 467 -3.40 31.17 -4.50
C SER A 467 -4.43 30.81 -3.43
N ALA A 468 -3.98 30.35 -2.25
CA ALA A 468 -4.87 30.06 -1.12
C ALA A 468 -5.55 31.32 -0.57
N GLU A 469 -4.83 32.44 -0.47
CA GLU A 469 -5.43 33.73 -0.05
C GLU A 469 -6.45 34.22 -1.06
N ILE A 470 -6.17 34.14 -2.35
CA ILE A 470 -7.12 34.49 -3.43
C ILE A 470 -8.40 33.65 -3.33
N TYR A 471 -8.27 32.31 -3.22
CA TYR A 471 -9.44 31.46 -3.03
C TYR A 471 -10.20 31.73 -1.72
N ASN A 472 -9.50 32.14 -0.67
CA ASN A 472 -10.15 32.54 0.58
C ASN A 472 -10.95 33.84 0.39
N ILE A 473 -10.40 34.82 -0.31
CA ILE A 473 -11.11 36.05 -0.69
C ILE A 473 -12.37 35.70 -1.47
N PHE A 474 -12.27 34.84 -2.50
CA PHE A 474 -13.43 34.42 -3.30
C PHE A 474 -14.51 33.70 -2.48
N ARG A 475 -14.14 32.91 -1.47
CA ARG A 475 -15.08 32.22 -0.58
C ARG A 475 -15.81 33.14 0.40
N THR A 476 -15.13 34.20 0.84
CA THR A 476 -15.69 35.14 1.85
C THR A 476 -16.48 36.27 1.20
N THR A 477 -16.22 36.52 -0.08
CA THR A 477 -16.81 37.63 -0.82
C THR A 477 -17.86 37.09 -1.79
N ASN A 478 -19.13 37.29 -1.47
CA ASN A 478 -20.26 36.87 -2.33
C ASN A 478 -20.64 37.92 -3.38
N ASP A 479 -20.02 39.09 -3.36
CA ASP A 479 -20.31 40.21 -4.24
C ASP A 479 -19.10 40.58 -5.06
N PHE A 480 -19.28 40.60 -6.40
CA PHE A 480 -18.25 40.98 -7.34
C PHE A 480 -17.76 42.44 -7.16
N THR A 481 -18.61 43.33 -6.64
CA THR A 481 -18.26 44.74 -6.38
C THR A 481 -17.10 44.87 -5.38
N GLU A 482 -16.96 43.96 -4.44
CA GLU A 482 -15.80 43.96 -3.51
C GLU A 482 -14.54 43.44 -4.20
N ILE A 483 -14.67 42.47 -5.10
CA ILE A 483 -13.56 41.99 -5.96
C ILE A 483 -13.06 43.10 -6.86
N GLU A 484 -13.98 43.90 -7.45
CA GLU A 484 -13.58 45.08 -8.24
C GLU A 484 -12.75 46.06 -7.43
N ARG A 485 -13.10 46.32 -6.19
CA ARG A 485 -12.32 47.20 -5.29
C ARG A 485 -10.93 46.67 -4.95
N LEU A 486 -10.83 45.35 -4.79
CA LEU A 486 -9.60 44.69 -4.34
C LEU A 486 -8.62 44.41 -5.47
N PHE A 487 -9.12 44.15 -6.65
CA PHE A 487 -8.30 43.63 -7.76
C PHE A 487 -8.30 44.48 -9.02
N LEU A 488 -9.35 45.30 -9.29
CA LEU A 488 -9.43 46.06 -10.54
C LEU A 488 -8.92 47.50 -10.38
N ALA A 489 -8.20 47.96 -11.39
CA ALA A 489 -7.86 49.37 -11.53
C ALA A 489 -9.12 50.15 -11.89
N LYS A 490 -9.33 51.31 -11.23
CA LYS A 490 -10.45 52.23 -11.52
C LYS A 490 -10.24 52.93 -12.83
#